data_972900b0d607192ed6f100b6e930b6ed
#
_entry.id   972900b0d607192ed6f100b6e930b6ed
#
_cell.length_a   1.000
_cell.length_b   1.000
_cell.length_c   1.000
_cell.angle_alpha   90.00
_cell.angle_beta   90.00
_cell.angle_gamma   90.00
#
_symmetry.space_group_name_H-M   'P 1'
#
loop_
_entity.id
_entity.type
_entity.pdbx_description
1 polymer ?
#
loop_
_entity_poly.entity_id
_entity_poly.type
_entity_poly.pdbx_seq_one_letter_code
_entity_poly.pdbx_strand_id
1 'polypeptide(L)'
;MDEVRENPRKWSSKYWKKNNISDVLKEVIEPDAVDVSAIKMNDTLCPLIWEADEKLKPDVRKILLINAKRFIEFSDVENLKFDDVILTGSMANYNYNEQSDLDIHIVLDFSQISENKDFVGDFFKLKKQLWAQQLPIQVKGHDVELYFQDSKEPHHSSGTYSLVKNDWIRKPTKKIINVDMADVQLKSADIMNSIDELQDEMDSENFLKKHEILKNKIKRYRQSGLDKSGEYSIENLVFKILRNSGYLEKMVDMKNEYLTDELSLDEFNV
;
A
#
# COMPACT_ATOMS: atom_id res chain seq x y z
N MET A 1 -24.56 -8.72 45.15
CA MET A 1 -23.20 -8.95 44.60
C MET A 1 -23.30 -8.89 43.09
N ASP A 2 -23.25 -7.67 42.56
CA ASP A 2 -23.30 -7.44 41.13
C ASP A 2 -21.84 -7.22 40.68
N GLU A 3 -21.26 -8.27 40.09
CA GLU A 3 -20.00 -8.14 39.36
C GLU A 3 -20.29 -7.34 38.11
N VAL A 4 -19.91 -6.07 38.14
CA VAL A 4 -19.85 -5.20 36.99
C VAL A 4 -18.90 -5.85 35.99
N ARG A 5 -19.45 -6.36 34.87
CA ARG A 5 -18.66 -6.82 33.74
C ARG A 5 -18.01 -5.61 33.10
N GLU A 6 -16.83 -5.24 33.54
CA GLU A 6 -16.01 -4.23 32.88
C GLU A 6 -15.65 -4.70 31.48
N ASN A 7 -15.72 -3.75 30.53
CA ASN A 7 -15.40 -3.98 29.11
C ASN A 7 -13.97 -4.53 28.97
N PRO A 8 -13.76 -5.72 28.38
CA PRO A 8 -12.45 -6.33 28.24
C PRO A 8 -11.39 -5.46 27.54
N ARG A 9 -11.82 -4.53 26.68
CA ARG A 9 -10.93 -3.60 25.97
C ARG A 9 -10.38 -2.49 26.88
N LYS A 10 -11.16 -1.99 27.85
CA LYS A 10 -10.67 -1.07 28.89
C LYS A 10 -9.69 -1.74 29.87
N TRP A 11 -9.83 -3.04 30.06
CA TRP A 11 -8.92 -3.81 30.91
C TRP A 11 -7.52 -3.92 30.32
N SER A 12 -7.40 -4.07 28.98
CA SER A 12 -6.10 -4.23 28.33
C SER A 12 -5.22 -2.98 28.45
N SER A 13 -5.72 -1.77 28.20
CA SER A 13 -4.88 -0.55 28.21
C SER A 13 -4.57 -0.04 29.63
N LYS A 14 -5.53 -0.08 30.56
CA LYS A 14 -5.37 0.48 31.92
C LYS A 14 -4.67 -0.45 32.90
N TYR A 15 -4.83 -1.77 32.74
CA TYR A 15 -4.20 -2.76 33.64
C TYR A 15 -2.71 -2.94 33.31
N TRP A 16 -2.33 -2.89 32.05
CA TRP A 16 -0.94 -2.96 31.62
C TRP A 16 -0.12 -1.73 32.03
N LYS A 17 -0.72 -0.54 32.13
CA LYS A 17 -0.04 0.68 32.60
C LYS A 17 0.35 0.66 34.09
N LYS A 18 -0.16 -0.23 34.91
CA LYS A 18 0.05 -0.19 36.38
C LYS A 18 1.13 -1.12 36.92
N ASN A 19 1.64 -2.09 36.13
CA ASN A 19 2.54 -3.12 36.65
C ASN A 19 3.66 -3.52 35.68
N ASN A 20 4.18 -2.59 34.86
CA ASN A 20 4.99 -3.02 33.73
C ASN A 20 6.48 -3.07 33.99
N ILE A 21 6.98 -4.29 34.18
CA ILE A 21 8.36 -4.69 33.87
C ILE A 21 8.64 -4.55 32.35
N SER A 22 7.62 -4.55 31.45
CA SER A 22 7.75 -4.32 30.00
C SER A 22 8.13 -2.88 29.63
N ASP A 23 7.88 -1.87 30.49
CA ASP A 23 8.37 -0.50 30.27
C ASP A 23 9.91 -0.40 30.43
N VAL A 24 10.54 -1.46 30.96
CA VAL A 24 11.99 -1.54 31.17
C VAL A 24 12.69 -2.27 30.03
N LEU A 25 11.93 -3.06 29.25
CA LEU A 25 12.45 -3.84 28.11
C LEU A 25 11.62 -3.49 26.86
N LYS A 26 11.75 -2.26 26.37
CA LYS A 26 11.33 -1.97 25.00
C LYS A 26 12.16 -2.86 24.08
N GLU A 27 11.50 -3.82 23.44
CA GLU A 27 12.12 -4.62 22.40
C GLU A 27 12.38 -3.68 21.20
N VAL A 28 13.57 -3.12 21.17
CA VAL A 28 14.05 -2.34 20.03
C VAL A 28 14.29 -3.31 18.88
N ILE A 29 13.73 -3.02 17.74
CA ILE A 29 13.96 -3.81 16.53
C ILE A 29 15.39 -3.60 16.09
N GLU A 30 16.19 -4.66 16.20
CA GLU A 30 17.56 -4.65 15.70
C GLU A 30 17.58 -4.76 14.17
N PRO A 31 18.52 -4.11 13.48
CA PRO A 31 18.58 -4.12 12.02
C PRO A 31 18.62 -5.53 11.39
N ASP A 32 19.31 -6.48 12.02
CA ASP A 32 19.44 -7.87 11.54
C ASP A 32 18.14 -8.69 11.71
N ALA A 33 17.21 -8.24 12.56
CA ALA A 33 15.87 -8.82 12.70
C ALA A 33 14.92 -8.40 11.57
N VAL A 34 15.27 -7.37 10.78
CA VAL A 34 14.41 -6.89 9.69
C VAL A 34 14.44 -7.86 8.51
N ASP A 35 13.27 -8.41 8.17
CA ASP A 35 13.13 -9.29 7.00
C ASP A 35 13.22 -8.50 5.68
N VAL A 36 14.28 -8.76 4.92
CA VAL A 36 14.51 -8.17 3.61
C VAL A 36 14.17 -9.12 2.44
N SER A 37 13.62 -10.29 2.73
CA SER A 37 13.28 -11.32 1.72
C SER A 37 12.34 -10.80 0.64
N ALA A 38 11.51 -9.80 0.98
CA ALA A 38 10.61 -9.12 0.06
C ALA A 38 11.32 -8.26 -1.01
N ILE A 39 12.63 -7.99 -0.83
CA ILE A 39 13.46 -7.23 -1.79
C ILE A 39 14.24 -8.18 -2.68
N LYS A 40 13.58 -9.17 -3.25
CA LYS A 40 14.21 -10.12 -4.14
C LYS A 40 13.95 -9.78 -5.60
N MET A 41 14.99 -9.86 -6.44
CA MET A 41 14.81 -9.88 -7.89
C MET A 41 14.70 -11.33 -8.36
N ASN A 42 13.62 -11.61 -9.05
CA ASN A 42 13.38 -12.92 -9.63
C ASN A 42 14.10 -13.05 -10.98
N ASP A 43 14.38 -14.28 -11.40
CA ASP A 43 15.03 -14.54 -12.68
C ASP A 43 14.07 -14.40 -13.86
N THR A 44 12.78 -14.64 -13.63
CA THR A 44 11.70 -14.55 -14.61
C THR A 44 10.57 -13.67 -14.09
N LEU A 45 9.72 -13.23 -14.96
CA LEU A 45 8.42 -12.67 -14.59
C LEU A 45 7.59 -13.74 -13.87
N CYS A 46 6.60 -13.33 -13.07
CA CYS A 46 5.82 -14.24 -12.25
C CYS A 46 5.17 -15.36 -13.08
N PRO A 47 5.58 -16.62 -12.92
CA PRO A 47 5.10 -17.72 -13.77
C PRO A 47 3.64 -18.08 -13.52
N LEU A 48 3.00 -17.54 -12.47
CA LEU A 48 1.57 -17.71 -12.24
C LEU A 48 0.73 -16.94 -13.26
N ILE A 49 1.23 -15.79 -13.74
CA ILE A 49 0.48 -14.91 -14.63
C ILE A 49 1.13 -14.72 -16.01
N TRP A 50 2.43 -14.96 -16.15
CA TRP A 50 3.16 -14.82 -17.41
C TRP A 50 3.49 -16.16 -18.05
N GLU A 51 3.44 -16.23 -19.38
CA GLU A 51 3.99 -17.34 -20.17
C GLU A 51 5.52 -17.18 -20.31
N ALA A 52 6.19 -18.23 -20.80
CA ALA A 52 7.65 -18.24 -20.98
C ALA A 52 8.15 -17.20 -22.02
N ASP A 53 7.29 -16.81 -22.96
CA ASP A 53 7.56 -15.77 -23.96
C ASP A 53 7.23 -14.35 -23.45
N GLU A 54 6.95 -14.25 -22.14
CA GLU A 54 6.60 -12.99 -21.45
C GLU A 54 5.30 -12.33 -21.96
N LYS A 55 4.40 -13.10 -22.51
CA LYS A 55 3.02 -12.71 -22.74
C LYS A 55 2.16 -13.06 -21.54
N LEU A 56 1.16 -12.25 -21.27
CA LEU A 56 0.22 -12.53 -20.19
C LEU A 56 -0.64 -13.77 -20.54
N LYS A 57 -0.79 -14.69 -19.58
CA LYS A 57 -1.62 -15.89 -19.79
C LYS A 57 -3.04 -15.51 -20.22
N PRO A 58 -3.62 -16.19 -21.22
CA PRO A 58 -4.91 -15.81 -21.79
C PRO A 58 -6.06 -15.81 -20.77
N ASP A 59 -6.07 -16.76 -19.83
CA ASP A 59 -7.06 -16.84 -18.75
C ASP A 59 -6.93 -15.65 -17.77
N VAL A 60 -5.69 -15.29 -17.40
CA VAL A 60 -5.39 -14.14 -16.55
C VAL A 60 -5.80 -12.84 -17.26
N ARG A 61 -5.36 -12.64 -18.50
CA ARG A 61 -5.73 -11.45 -19.27
C ARG A 61 -7.25 -11.29 -19.37
N LYS A 62 -7.97 -12.37 -19.68
CA LYS A 62 -9.43 -12.36 -19.79
C LYS A 62 -10.11 -11.92 -18.51
N ILE A 63 -9.70 -12.47 -17.36
CA ILE A 63 -10.32 -12.13 -16.08
C ILE A 63 -9.99 -10.70 -15.65
N LEU A 64 -8.75 -10.21 -15.89
CA LEU A 64 -8.37 -8.84 -15.58
C LEU A 64 -9.16 -7.82 -16.44
N LEU A 65 -9.40 -8.10 -17.71
CA LEU A 65 -10.27 -7.26 -18.56
C LEU A 65 -11.73 -7.26 -18.11
N ILE A 66 -12.24 -8.39 -17.60
CA ILE A 66 -13.58 -8.48 -17.02
C ILE A 66 -13.66 -7.61 -15.76
N ASN A 67 -12.63 -7.68 -14.89
CA ASN A 67 -12.56 -6.85 -13.68
C ASN A 67 -12.51 -5.37 -14.01
N ALA A 68 -11.67 -4.96 -14.97
CA ALA A 68 -11.60 -3.58 -15.44
C ALA A 68 -12.96 -3.09 -15.97
N LYS A 69 -13.65 -3.91 -16.80
CA LYS A 69 -14.99 -3.58 -17.30
C LYS A 69 -15.98 -3.39 -16.16
N ARG A 70 -16.01 -4.28 -15.17
CA ARG A 70 -16.90 -4.18 -14.01
C ARG A 70 -16.61 -2.94 -13.17
N PHE A 71 -15.34 -2.58 -13.02
CA PHE A 71 -14.95 -1.38 -12.30
C PHE A 71 -15.31 -0.10 -13.05
N ILE A 72 -15.23 -0.10 -14.39
CA ILE A 72 -15.74 1.01 -15.23
C ILE A 72 -17.27 1.15 -15.02
N GLU A 73 -18.02 0.05 -15.09
CA GLU A 73 -19.47 0.06 -14.83
C GLU A 73 -19.79 0.57 -13.41
N PHE A 74 -19.02 0.15 -12.41
CA PHE A 74 -19.16 0.58 -11.01
C PHE A 74 -18.85 2.07 -10.79
N SER A 75 -18.03 2.68 -11.66
CA SER A 75 -17.75 4.12 -11.57
C SER A 75 -18.99 4.97 -11.74
N ASP A 76 -20.00 4.44 -12.44
CA ASP A 76 -21.27 5.13 -12.73
C ASP A 76 -21.10 6.39 -13.60
N VAL A 77 -20.00 6.43 -14.38
CA VAL A 77 -19.74 7.50 -15.36
C VAL A 77 -20.23 7.04 -16.73
N GLU A 78 -21.28 7.70 -17.23
CA GLU A 78 -21.87 7.37 -18.52
C GLU A 78 -20.88 7.63 -19.68
N ASN A 79 -20.86 6.74 -20.66
CA ASN A 79 -20.10 6.88 -21.88
C ASN A 79 -18.58 7.10 -21.67
N LEU A 80 -18.01 6.58 -20.59
CA LEU A 80 -16.60 6.71 -20.27
C LEU A 80 -15.74 6.10 -21.40
N LYS A 81 -14.91 6.93 -22.01
CA LYS A 81 -13.92 6.49 -23.00
C LYS A 81 -12.58 6.31 -22.32
N PHE A 82 -11.93 5.19 -22.52
CA PHE A 82 -10.60 4.91 -22.01
C PHE A 82 -9.64 4.63 -23.19
N ASP A 83 -8.37 4.98 -22.98
CA ASP A 83 -7.32 4.83 -23.99
C ASP A 83 -6.71 3.42 -23.95
N ASP A 84 -6.52 2.87 -22.74
CA ASP A 84 -5.97 1.53 -22.52
C ASP A 84 -6.35 1.00 -21.13
N VAL A 85 -6.18 -0.31 -20.94
CA VAL A 85 -6.15 -0.97 -19.63
C VAL A 85 -4.78 -1.60 -19.50
N ILE A 86 -4.01 -1.20 -18.49
CA ILE A 86 -2.63 -1.62 -18.34
C ILE A 86 -2.40 -2.36 -17.03
N LEU A 87 -1.54 -3.39 -17.07
CA LEU A 87 -0.94 -4.00 -15.92
C LEU A 87 0.43 -3.37 -15.68
N THR A 88 0.67 -2.94 -14.45
CA THR A 88 1.91 -2.28 -14.01
C THR A 88 2.38 -2.80 -12.65
N GLY A 89 3.25 -2.10 -11.97
CA GLY A 89 3.72 -2.49 -10.63
C GLY A 89 4.71 -3.64 -10.62
N SER A 90 4.85 -4.27 -9.46
CA SER A 90 5.82 -5.35 -9.25
C SER A 90 5.50 -6.60 -10.06
N MET A 91 4.22 -6.93 -10.27
CA MET A 91 3.80 -8.08 -11.05
C MET A 91 4.06 -7.93 -12.56
N ALA A 92 4.24 -6.71 -13.05
CA ALA A 92 4.73 -6.41 -14.41
C ALA A 92 6.26 -6.25 -14.46
N ASN A 93 6.98 -6.76 -13.45
CA ASN A 93 8.41 -6.61 -13.29
C ASN A 93 9.03 -7.85 -12.63
N TYR A 94 10.36 -7.85 -12.42
CA TYR A 94 11.11 -8.94 -11.80
C TYR A 94 11.19 -8.85 -10.28
N ASN A 95 10.65 -7.78 -9.66
CA ASN A 95 10.69 -7.53 -8.20
C ASN A 95 9.37 -7.87 -7.48
N TYR A 96 8.60 -8.80 -8.05
CA TYR A 96 7.40 -9.34 -7.43
C TYR A 96 7.73 -10.30 -6.28
N ASN A 97 6.81 -10.44 -5.35
CA ASN A 97 6.82 -11.44 -4.28
C ASN A 97 5.39 -12.01 -4.08
N GLU A 98 5.22 -12.88 -3.09
CA GLU A 98 3.93 -13.52 -2.80
C GLU A 98 2.84 -12.53 -2.37
N GLN A 99 3.22 -11.37 -1.82
CA GLN A 99 2.30 -10.31 -1.38
C GLN A 99 2.07 -9.22 -2.44
N SER A 100 2.64 -9.41 -3.64
CA SER A 100 2.48 -8.42 -4.71
C SER A 100 1.06 -8.42 -5.27
N ASP A 101 0.51 -7.22 -5.41
CA ASP A 101 -0.80 -6.98 -6.00
C ASP A 101 -0.71 -6.91 -7.53
N LEU A 102 -1.83 -7.17 -8.20
CA LEU A 102 -2.01 -6.94 -9.63
C LEU A 102 -2.54 -5.51 -9.84
N ASP A 103 -1.63 -4.58 -10.11
CA ASP A 103 -1.95 -3.17 -10.33
C ASP A 103 -2.51 -2.95 -11.74
N ILE A 104 -3.82 -2.75 -11.85
CA ILE A 104 -4.53 -2.55 -13.12
C ILE A 104 -4.99 -1.11 -13.23
N HIS A 105 -4.45 -0.38 -14.19
CA HIS A 105 -4.83 1.00 -14.42
C HIS A 105 -5.69 1.12 -15.68
N ILE A 106 -6.84 1.78 -15.55
CA ILE A 106 -7.70 2.18 -16.65
C ILE A 106 -7.29 3.61 -17.01
N VAL A 107 -6.62 3.75 -18.15
CA VAL A 107 -6.03 5.00 -18.59
C VAL A 107 -7.04 5.77 -19.43
N LEU A 108 -7.32 7.01 -19.05
CA LEU A 108 -8.26 7.89 -19.76
C LEU A 108 -7.92 9.36 -19.57
N ASP A 109 -8.36 10.23 -20.46
CA ASP A 109 -8.22 11.68 -20.27
C ASP A 109 -9.30 12.17 -19.30
N PHE A 110 -8.90 12.61 -18.08
CA PHE A 110 -9.81 13.13 -17.07
C PHE A 110 -10.57 14.38 -17.53
N SER A 111 -10.04 15.13 -18.51
CA SER A 111 -10.71 16.31 -19.02
C SER A 111 -12.02 16.02 -19.78
N GLN A 112 -12.26 14.74 -20.17
CA GLN A 112 -13.55 14.35 -20.76
C GLN A 112 -14.70 14.35 -19.74
N ILE A 113 -14.36 14.30 -18.44
CA ILE A 113 -15.33 14.26 -17.33
C ILE A 113 -15.52 15.64 -16.73
N SER A 114 -14.43 16.34 -16.42
CA SER A 114 -14.44 17.69 -15.87
C SER A 114 -13.10 18.39 -16.13
N GLU A 115 -13.16 19.73 -16.28
CA GLU A 115 -11.97 20.57 -16.33
C GLU A 115 -11.20 20.55 -15.00
N ASN A 116 -11.89 20.32 -13.88
CA ASN A 116 -11.28 20.15 -12.56
C ASN A 116 -10.79 18.70 -12.39
N LYS A 117 -9.58 18.46 -12.84
CA LYS A 117 -8.94 17.12 -12.80
C LYS A 117 -8.69 16.61 -11.39
N ASP A 118 -8.42 17.49 -10.42
CA ASP A 118 -8.22 17.11 -9.03
C ASP A 118 -9.51 16.52 -8.46
N PHE A 119 -10.65 17.14 -8.76
CA PHE A 119 -11.96 16.60 -8.39
C PHE A 119 -12.22 15.22 -9.03
N VAL A 120 -11.90 15.05 -10.31
CA VAL A 120 -12.04 13.75 -11.00
C VAL A 120 -11.14 12.69 -10.35
N GLY A 121 -9.90 13.06 -10.03
CA GLY A 121 -8.96 12.18 -9.34
C GLY A 121 -9.47 11.74 -7.96
N ASP A 122 -10.00 12.67 -7.16
CA ASP A 122 -10.55 12.36 -5.84
C ASP A 122 -11.84 11.52 -5.94
N PHE A 123 -12.71 11.80 -6.91
CA PHE A 123 -13.87 10.96 -7.20
C PHE A 123 -13.47 9.51 -7.50
N PHE A 124 -12.50 9.29 -8.37
CA PHE A 124 -12.04 7.94 -8.72
C PHE A 124 -11.31 7.24 -7.57
N LYS A 125 -10.60 7.98 -6.70
CA LYS A 125 -10.03 7.41 -5.47
C LYS A 125 -11.11 6.89 -4.54
N LEU A 126 -12.20 7.63 -4.35
CA LEU A 126 -13.34 7.17 -3.57
C LEU A 126 -13.99 5.94 -4.18
N LYS A 127 -14.18 5.91 -5.51
CA LYS A 127 -14.71 4.72 -6.21
C LYS A 127 -13.80 3.51 -6.03
N LYS A 128 -12.46 3.66 -6.10
CA LYS A 128 -11.50 2.60 -5.79
C LYS A 128 -11.68 2.05 -4.38
N GLN A 129 -11.75 2.93 -3.38
CA GLN A 129 -11.90 2.53 -1.98
C GLN A 129 -13.20 1.75 -1.76
N LEU A 130 -14.32 2.25 -2.29
CA LEU A 130 -15.61 1.56 -2.20
C LEU A 130 -15.60 0.21 -2.89
N TRP A 131 -14.96 0.11 -4.07
CA TRP A 131 -14.82 -1.16 -4.79
C TRP A 131 -14.03 -2.18 -4.00
N ALA A 132 -12.87 -1.79 -3.46
CA ALA A 132 -12.01 -2.67 -2.67
C ALA A 132 -12.70 -3.18 -1.39
N GLN A 133 -13.51 -2.34 -0.75
CA GLN A 133 -14.30 -2.74 0.43
C GLN A 133 -15.42 -3.73 0.11
N GLN A 134 -16.07 -3.59 -1.06
CA GLN A 134 -17.21 -4.42 -1.43
C GLN A 134 -16.80 -5.74 -2.11
N LEU A 135 -15.72 -5.73 -2.87
CA LEU A 135 -15.31 -6.82 -3.74
C LEU A 135 -13.79 -7.07 -3.66
N PRO A 136 -13.32 -7.78 -2.63
CA PRO A 136 -11.94 -8.25 -2.60
C PRO A 136 -11.76 -9.32 -3.68
N ILE A 137 -11.02 -9.00 -4.74
CA ILE A 137 -10.83 -9.87 -5.90
C ILE A 137 -9.40 -10.35 -5.94
N GLN A 138 -9.23 -11.66 -6.08
CA GLN A 138 -7.91 -12.29 -6.25
C GLN A 138 -7.82 -13.03 -7.58
N VAL A 139 -6.65 -12.95 -8.21
CA VAL A 139 -6.30 -13.71 -9.42
C VAL A 139 -4.98 -14.44 -9.18
N LYS A 140 -5.00 -15.76 -9.24
CA LYS A 140 -3.86 -16.64 -8.94
C LYS A 140 -3.23 -16.38 -7.54
N GLY A 141 -4.06 -16.01 -6.54
CA GLY A 141 -3.63 -15.74 -5.17
C GLY A 141 -3.12 -14.31 -4.92
N HIS A 142 -3.13 -13.46 -5.92
CA HIS A 142 -2.75 -12.04 -5.81
C HIS A 142 -3.98 -11.14 -5.84
N ASP A 143 -4.02 -10.14 -4.97
CA ASP A 143 -5.10 -9.16 -4.95
C ASP A 143 -5.07 -8.31 -6.22
N VAL A 144 -6.27 -7.94 -6.72
CA VAL A 144 -6.41 -7.08 -7.89
C VAL A 144 -6.76 -5.67 -7.45
N GLU A 145 -5.83 -4.74 -7.64
CA GLU A 145 -6.05 -3.33 -7.42
C GLU A 145 -6.37 -2.60 -8.72
N LEU A 146 -7.52 -1.92 -8.75
CA LEU A 146 -8.02 -1.19 -9.93
C LEU A 146 -7.95 0.30 -9.72
N TYR A 147 -7.39 1.03 -10.69
CA TYR A 147 -7.23 2.49 -10.68
C TYR A 147 -7.75 3.11 -11.96
N PHE A 148 -8.30 4.32 -11.84
CA PHE A 148 -8.42 5.22 -12.98
C PHE A 148 -7.21 6.16 -12.97
N GLN A 149 -6.54 6.29 -14.11
CA GLN A 149 -5.34 7.12 -14.28
C GLN A 149 -5.54 8.15 -15.38
N ASP A 150 -5.20 9.42 -15.12
CA ASP A 150 -5.17 10.43 -16.18
C ASP A 150 -4.09 10.05 -17.21
N SER A 151 -4.45 10.03 -18.49
CA SER A 151 -3.54 9.73 -19.59
C SER A 151 -2.36 10.71 -19.70
N LYS A 152 -2.46 11.86 -19.06
CA LYS A 152 -1.40 12.88 -18.98
C LYS A 152 -0.46 12.71 -17.80
N GLU A 153 -0.75 11.79 -16.86
CA GLU A 153 0.15 11.47 -15.76
C GLU A 153 1.32 10.61 -16.26
N PRO A 154 2.56 10.92 -15.82
CA PRO A 154 3.72 10.11 -16.19
C PRO A 154 3.66 8.73 -15.51
N HIS A 155 3.97 7.68 -16.26
CA HIS A 155 4.15 6.34 -15.72
C HIS A 155 5.55 6.19 -15.11
N HIS A 156 5.60 5.92 -13.82
CA HIS A 156 6.87 5.72 -13.09
C HIS A 156 7.33 4.25 -13.07
N SER A 157 6.46 3.29 -13.43
CA SER A 157 6.81 1.87 -13.46
C SER A 157 7.76 1.54 -14.60
N SER A 158 8.73 0.66 -14.34
CA SER A 158 9.66 0.15 -15.35
C SER A 158 9.02 -0.87 -16.29
N GLY A 159 7.98 -1.59 -15.84
CA GLY A 159 7.18 -2.52 -16.65
C GLY A 159 5.74 -2.02 -16.80
N THR A 160 5.24 -1.99 -18.05
CA THR A 160 3.86 -1.61 -18.37
C THR A 160 3.36 -2.45 -19.53
N TYR A 161 2.29 -3.23 -19.31
CA TYR A 161 1.71 -4.13 -20.29
C TYR A 161 0.28 -3.73 -20.64
N SER A 162 -0.02 -3.54 -21.92
CA SER A 162 -1.38 -3.27 -22.39
C SER A 162 -2.21 -4.56 -22.41
N LEU A 163 -3.25 -4.60 -21.61
CA LEU A 163 -4.23 -5.70 -21.65
C LEU A 163 -5.08 -5.64 -22.92
N VAL A 164 -5.34 -4.44 -23.46
CA VAL A 164 -6.13 -4.27 -24.68
C VAL A 164 -5.35 -4.78 -25.89
N LYS A 165 -4.11 -4.31 -26.08
CA LYS A 165 -3.25 -4.69 -27.21
C LYS A 165 -2.59 -6.04 -27.04
N ASN A 166 -2.61 -6.60 -25.80
CA ASN A 166 -1.93 -7.83 -25.43
C ASN A 166 -0.42 -7.79 -25.72
N ASP A 167 0.20 -6.67 -25.39
CA ASP A 167 1.62 -6.45 -25.64
C ASP A 167 2.24 -5.44 -24.67
N TRP A 168 3.56 -5.45 -24.57
CA TRP A 168 4.31 -4.51 -23.76
C TRP A 168 4.27 -3.10 -24.34
N ILE A 169 3.87 -2.12 -23.55
CA ILE A 169 4.10 -0.69 -23.82
C ILE A 169 5.54 -0.35 -23.44
N ARG A 170 5.96 -0.83 -22.26
CA ARG A 170 7.34 -0.74 -21.77
C ARG A 170 7.69 -2.08 -21.13
N LYS A 171 8.63 -2.79 -21.76
CA LYS A 171 9.12 -4.06 -21.22
C LYS A 171 10.07 -3.81 -20.05
N PRO A 172 9.90 -4.52 -18.91
CA PRO A 172 10.80 -4.35 -17.77
C PRO A 172 12.19 -4.80 -18.11
N THR A 173 13.18 -4.10 -17.58
CA THR A 173 14.58 -4.53 -17.66
C THR A 173 15.03 -5.04 -16.31
N LYS A 174 15.65 -6.21 -16.29
CA LYS A 174 16.23 -6.78 -15.08
C LYS A 174 17.38 -5.88 -14.61
N LYS A 175 17.20 -5.25 -13.46
CA LYS A 175 18.25 -4.43 -12.84
C LYS A 175 18.88 -5.19 -11.70
N ILE A 176 20.21 -5.11 -11.60
CA ILE A 176 20.91 -5.55 -10.40
C ILE A 176 20.64 -4.50 -9.31
N ILE A 177 20.10 -4.94 -8.19
CA ILE A 177 19.93 -4.08 -7.02
C ILE A 177 21.34 -3.93 -6.41
N ASN A 178 21.94 -2.77 -6.66
CA ASN A 178 23.25 -2.44 -6.10
C ASN A 178 23.05 -1.43 -4.95
N VAL A 179 22.45 -1.90 -3.86
CA VAL A 179 22.27 -1.14 -2.63
C VAL A 179 22.84 -1.94 -1.46
N ASP A 180 23.34 -1.24 -0.46
CA ASP A 180 23.74 -1.86 0.78
C ASP A 180 22.50 -2.31 1.56
N MET A 181 22.32 -3.62 1.68
CA MET A 181 21.17 -4.19 2.39
C MET A 181 21.24 -3.93 3.89
N ALA A 182 22.42 -3.80 4.47
CA ALA A 182 22.59 -3.40 5.87
C ALA A 182 22.05 -1.98 6.12
N ASP A 183 22.27 -1.06 5.17
CA ASP A 183 21.71 0.28 5.20
C ASP A 183 20.17 0.26 5.12
N VAL A 184 19.62 -0.62 4.28
CA VAL A 184 18.15 -0.79 4.17
C VAL A 184 17.57 -1.33 5.47
N GLN A 185 18.19 -2.36 6.06
CA GLN A 185 17.78 -2.94 7.34
C GLN A 185 17.82 -1.90 8.46
N LEU A 186 18.96 -1.19 8.60
CA LEU A 186 19.14 -0.15 9.62
C LEU A 186 18.06 0.92 9.54
N LYS A 187 17.83 1.49 8.34
CA LYS A 187 16.83 2.54 8.15
C LYS A 187 15.39 2.06 8.32
N SER A 188 15.13 0.78 8.00
CA SER A 188 13.82 0.17 8.25
C SER A 188 13.57 0.01 9.75
N ALA A 189 14.55 -0.53 10.49
CA ALA A 189 14.47 -0.67 11.94
C ALA A 189 14.26 0.69 12.63
N ASP A 190 15.00 1.73 12.24
CA ASP A 190 14.87 3.08 12.80
C ASP A 190 13.44 3.64 12.64
N ILE A 191 12.82 3.43 11.47
CA ILE A 191 11.45 3.91 11.23
C ILE A 191 10.43 3.04 11.97
N MET A 192 10.61 1.71 12.00
CA MET A 192 9.76 0.79 12.76
C MET A 192 9.76 1.15 14.25
N ASN A 193 10.93 1.36 14.84
CA ASN A 193 11.07 1.80 16.23
C ASN A 193 10.39 3.15 16.48
N SER A 194 10.51 4.10 15.52
CA SER A 194 9.82 5.39 15.63
C SER A 194 8.29 5.26 15.58
N ILE A 195 7.77 4.25 14.88
CA ILE A 195 6.33 3.95 14.84
C ILE A 195 5.88 3.29 16.15
N ASP A 196 6.69 2.40 16.71
CA ASP A 196 6.43 1.75 18.00
C ASP A 196 6.46 2.76 19.15
N GLU A 197 7.42 3.68 19.15
CA GLU A 197 7.47 4.81 20.09
C GLU A 197 6.22 5.69 20.01
N LEU A 198 5.75 5.96 18.77
CA LEU A 198 4.53 6.75 18.57
C LEU A 198 3.28 6.04 19.11
N GLN A 199 3.22 4.70 19.03
CA GLN A 199 2.13 3.91 19.59
C GLN A 199 2.06 4.05 21.11
N ASP A 200 3.21 4.06 21.79
CA ASP A 200 3.26 4.25 23.24
C ASP A 200 2.77 5.63 23.69
N GLU A 201 2.77 6.60 22.78
CA GLU A 201 2.34 7.97 23.03
C GLU A 201 0.89 8.26 22.60
N MET A 202 0.09 7.25 22.27
CA MET A 202 -1.29 7.43 21.79
C MET A 202 -2.18 8.23 22.76
N ASP A 203 -1.94 8.16 24.06
CA ASP A 203 -2.69 8.95 25.06
C ASP A 203 -2.23 10.43 25.14
N SER A 204 -1.25 10.84 24.34
CA SER A 204 -0.71 12.21 24.37
C SER A 204 -1.59 13.16 23.56
N GLU A 205 -1.89 14.34 24.09
CA GLU A 205 -2.58 15.44 23.37
C GLU A 205 -1.88 15.81 22.04
N ASN A 206 -0.59 15.48 21.91
CA ASN A 206 0.20 15.77 20.71
C ASN A 206 0.26 14.58 19.73
N PHE A 207 -0.44 13.47 20.01
CA PHE A 207 -0.36 12.25 19.19
C PHE A 207 -0.64 12.51 17.71
N LEU A 208 -1.76 13.13 17.36
CA LEU A 208 -2.13 13.39 15.95
C LEU A 208 -1.08 14.22 15.24
N LYS A 209 -0.49 15.21 15.92
CA LYS A 209 0.57 16.05 15.36
C LYS A 209 1.85 15.25 15.10
N LYS A 210 2.27 14.41 16.05
CA LYS A 210 3.44 13.54 15.89
C LYS A 210 3.23 12.51 14.81
N HIS A 211 2.04 11.89 14.78
CA HIS A 211 1.62 10.96 13.73
C HIS A 211 1.73 11.59 12.34
N GLU A 212 1.18 12.79 12.13
CA GLU A 212 1.22 13.47 10.83
C GLU A 212 2.65 13.86 10.44
N ILE A 213 3.50 14.26 11.40
CA ILE A 213 4.91 14.54 11.15
C ILE A 213 5.63 13.28 10.67
N LEU A 214 5.46 12.14 11.36
CA LEU A 214 6.12 10.88 11.01
C LEU A 214 5.63 10.37 9.64
N LYS A 215 4.32 10.37 9.40
CA LYS A 215 3.72 10.02 8.12
C LYS A 215 4.29 10.85 6.97
N ASN A 216 4.37 12.16 7.15
CA ASN A 216 4.93 13.06 6.14
C ASN A 216 6.45 12.88 5.95
N LYS A 217 7.18 12.50 7.01
CA LYS A 217 8.60 12.14 6.92
C LYS A 217 8.77 10.90 6.04
N ILE A 218 8.01 9.83 6.30
CA ILE A 218 8.05 8.58 5.51
C ILE A 218 7.68 8.84 4.05
N LYS A 219 6.61 9.62 3.79
CA LYS A 219 6.18 9.98 2.43
C LYS A 219 7.27 10.72 1.67
N ARG A 220 7.87 11.77 2.28
CA ARG A 220 8.94 12.57 1.65
C ARG A 220 10.21 11.75 1.45
N TYR A 221 10.54 10.89 2.40
CA TYR A 221 11.68 9.98 2.30
C TYR A 221 11.54 9.11 1.06
N ARG A 222 10.40 8.39 0.90
CA ARG A 222 10.11 7.59 -0.28
C ARG A 222 10.18 8.41 -1.58
N GLN A 223 9.52 9.58 -1.63
CA GLN A 223 9.48 10.41 -2.83
C GLN A 223 10.89 10.84 -3.25
N SER A 224 11.71 11.28 -2.29
CA SER A 224 13.11 11.66 -2.57
C SER A 224 13.91 10.52 -3.21
N GLY A 225 13.70 9.29 -2.78
CA GLY A 225 14.37 8.12 -3.37
C GLY A 225 13.88 7.82 -4.79
N LEU A 226 12.57 7.87 -4.99
CA LEU A 226 11.96 7.67 -6.30
C LEU A 226 12.46 8.69 -7.33
N ASP A 227 12.58 9.95 -6.93
CA ASP A 227 13.03 11.04 -7.79
C ASP A 227 14.53 10.92 -8.16
N LYS A 228 15.36 10.43 -7.23
CA LYS A 228 16.82 10.32 -7.43
C LYS A 228 17.26 9.04 -8.14
N SER A 229 16.72 7.90 -7.72
CA SER A 229 17.23 6.58 -8.10
C SER A 229 16.13 5.61 -8.53
N GLY A 230 14.87 6.05 -8.51
CA GLY A 230 13.72 5.26 -8.93
C GLY A 230 13.32 4.17 -7.92
N GLU A 231 12.66 3.14 -8.45
CA GLU A 231 12.03 2.10 -7.63
C GLU A 231 13.00 1.24 -6.79
N TYR A 232 14.30 1.24 -7.13
CA TYR A 232 15.36 0.49 -6.43
C TYR A 232 16.18 1.37 -5.50
N SER A 233 15.73 2.59 -5.19
CA SER A 233 16.35 3.43 -4.16
C SER A 233 16.21 2.81 -2.78
N ILE A 234 17.19 3.03 -1.90
CA ILE A 234 17.14 2.58 -0.51
C ILE A 234 15.81 3.03 0.14
N GLU A 235 15.44 4.27 -0.09
CA GLU A 235 14.23 4.89 0.47
C GLU A 235 12.94 4.17 0.03
N ASN A 236 12.85 3.76 -1.23
CA ASN A 236 11.68 3.02 -1.70
C ASN A 236 11.72 1.56 -1.24
N LEU A 237 12.91 0.96 -1.11
CA LEU A 237 13.06 -0.40 -0.55
C LEU A 237 12.65 -0.43 0.92
N VAL A 238 13.08 0.54 1.72
CA VAL A 238 12.63 0.74 3.12
C VAL A 238 11.11 0.86 3.17
N PHE A 239 10.51 1.69 2.32
CA PHE A 239 9.04 1.81 2.27
C PHE A 239 8.35 0.48 1.94
N LYS A 240 8.90 -0.33 1.02
CA LYS A 240 8.39 -1.67 0.73
C LYS A 240 8.46 -2.60 1.94
N ILE A 241 9.56 -2.57 2.71
CA ILE A 241 9.70 -3.33 3.95
C ILE A 241 8.64 -2.90 4.95
N LEU A 242 8.50 -1.60 5.23
CA LEU A 242 7.49 -1.08 6.17
C LEU A 242 6.07 -1.51 5.78
N ARG A 243 5.75 -1.53 4.48
CA ARG A 243 4.46 -2.00 3.97
C ARG A 243 4.28 -3.50 4.21
N ASN A 244 5.26 -4.30 3.82
CA ASN A 244 5.17 -5.75 3.89
C ASN A 244 5.18 -6.29 5.33
N SER A 245 5.81 -5.57 6.26
CA SER A 245 5.81 -5.89 7.69
C SER A 245 4.61 -5.32 8.46
N GLY A 246 3.64 -4.68 7.78
CA GLY A 246 2.41 -4.15 8.38
C GLY A 246 2.58 -2.82 9.13
N TYR A 247 3.77 -2.21 9.15
CA TYR A 247 4.01 -0.97 9.90
C TYR A 247 3.27 0.25 9.34
N LEU A 248 3.02 0.29 8.02
CA LEU A 248 2.20 1.36 7.44
C LEU A 248 0.72 1.21 7.80
N GLU A 249 0.21 -0.02 7.87
CA GLU A 249 -1.14 -0.34 8.34
C GLU A 249 -1.29 0.00 9.81
N LYS A 250 -0.33 -0.43 10.65
CA LYS A 250 -0.25 -0.07 12.07
C LYS A 250 -0.39 1.44 12.31
N MET A 251 0.25 2.28 11.50
CA MET A 251 0.08 3.74 11.59
C MET A 251 -1.35 4.20 11.29
N VAL A 252 -2.02 3.59 10.30
CA VAL A 252 -3.42 3.92 9.98
C VAL A 252 -4.33 3.51 11.13
N ASP A 253 -4.13 2.32 11.67
CA ASP A 253 -4.94 1.77 12.75
C ASP A 253 -4.83 2.59 14.04
N MET A 254 -3.61 2.97 14.44
CA MET A 254 -3.39 3.85 15.60
C MET A 254 -4.16 5.17 15.48
N LYS A 255 -4.14 5.79 14.29
CA LYS A 255 -4.88 7.04 14.07
C LYS A 255 -6.40 6.83 14.14
N ASN A 256 -6.89 5.73 13.54
CA ASN A 256 -8.32 5.42 13.54
C ASN A 256 -8.79 5.10 14.96
N GLU A 257 -8.01 4.32 15.73
CA GLU A 257 -8.29 4.01 17.13
C GLU A 257 -8.37 5.29 17.97
N TYR A 258 -7.35 6.14 17.90
CA TYR A 258 -7.33 7.43 18.61
C TYR A 258 -8.56 8.30 18.29
N LEU A 259 -8.88 8.47 17.00
CA LEU A 259 -10.03 9.28 16.59
C LEU A 259 -11.37 8.63 16.97
N THR A 260 -11.45 7.31 16.94
CA THR A 260 -12.67 6.60 17.37
C THR A 260 -12.90 6.82 18.87
N ASP A 261 -11.85 6.75 19.69
CA ASP A 261 -11.96 6.99 21.11
C ASP A 261 -12.27 8.45 21.45
N GLU A 262 -11.69 9.41 20.69
CA GLU A 262 -11.94 10.84 20.88
C GLU A 262 -13.36 11.25 20.44
N LEU A 263 -13.89 10.65 19.37
CA LEU A 263 -15.17 11.04 18.75
C LEU A 263 -16.36 10.20 19.22
N SER A 264 -16.11 9.14 19.99
CA SER A 264 -17.17 8.26 20.52
C SER A 264 -17.51 8.63 21.97
N LEU A 265 -18.81 8.65 22.27
CA LEU A 265 -19.31 8.76 23.66
C LEU A 265 -19.67 7.35 24.14
N ASP A 266 -18.93 6.83 25.12
CA ASP A 266 -19.34 5.63 25.84
C ASP A 266 -20.49 5.97 26.81
N GLU A 267 -21.55 5.17 26.83
CA GLU A 267 -22.73 5.34 27.72
C GLU A 267 -22.39 5.38 29.22
N PHE A 268 -21.15 5.06 29.59
CA PHE A 268 -20.68 4.95 30.99
C PHE A 268 -19.92 6.18 31.51
N ASN A 269 -19.83 7.27 30.75
CA ASN A 269 -19.14 8.51 31.17
C ASN A 269 -20.11 9.67 31.46
N VAL A 270 -21.36 9.38 31.82
CA VAL A 270 -22.35 10.39 32.31
C VAL A 270 -22.52 10.26 33.82
#